data_d406cce12a8add9a4877fe9defcf6ea3
#
_entry.id   d406cce12a8add9a4877fe9defcf6ea3
#
_cell.length_a   1.000
_cell.length_b   1.000
_cell.length_c   1.000
_cell.angle_alpha   90.00
_cell.angle_beta   90.00
_cell.angle_gamma   90.00
#
_symmetry.space_group_name_H-M   'P 1'
#
loop_
_entity.id
_entity.type
_entity.pdbx_description
1 polymer ?
#
loop_
_entity_poly.entity_id
_entity_poly.type
_entity_poly.pdbx_seq_one_letter_code
_entity_poly.pdbx_strand_id
1 'polypeptide(L)'
;MIINVSVAVPRIIDECNVQTSLDLQAMRTRGVEGANAVYDDWILTDDYGEAIYYAMQDICSDMAFAMRTLLKTYSAGRDVISIDIDDAHVEANEGAVLEGLLRKYFKHSLLAWWYGNRDE
;
A
#
# COMPACT_ATOMS: atom_id res chain seq x y z
N MET A 1 11.56 -6.77 -23.99
CA MET A 1 12.25 -6.74 -22.67
C MET A 1 11.22 -6.51 -21.58
N ILE A 2 11.37 -7.15 -20.47
CA ILE A 2 10.44 -7.01 -19.34
C ILE A 2 11.08 -6.13 -18.28
N ILE A 3 10.32 -5.19 -17.75
CA ILE A 3 10.75 -4.32 -16.64
C ILE A 3 10.16 -4.89 -15.37
N ASN A 4 11.04 -5.24 -14.42
CA ASN A 4 10.61 -5.71 -13.10
C ASN A 4 10.55 -4.54 -12.13
N VAL A 5 9.42 -4.44 -11.42
CA VAL A 5 9.22 -3.45 -10.36
C VAL A 5 8.94 -4.20 -9.06
N SER A 6 9.74 -3.94 -8.04
CA SER A 6 9.59 -4.57 -6.72
C SER A 6 9.20 -3.52 -5.69
N VAL A 7 8.13 -3.78 -4.95
CA VAL A 7 7.61 -2.90 -3.90
C VAL A 7 7.69 -3.63 -2.57
N ALA A 8 8.37 -3.02 -1.60
CA ALA A 8 8.53 -3.62 -0.27
C ALA A 8 7.27 -3.41 0.56
N VAL A 9 6.64 -4.50 1.00
CA VAL A 9 5.43 -4.43 1.83
C VAL A 9 5.69 -3.73 3.17
N PRO A 10 6.79 -4.00 3.90
CA PRO A 10 7.08 -3.24 5.12
C PRO A 10 7.13 -1.72 4.91
N ARG A 11 7.63 -1.27 3.78
CA ARG A 11 7.67 0.15 3.45
C ARG A 11 6.27 0.72 3.23
N ILE A 12 5.38 -0.05 2.60
CA ILE A 12 3.98 0.34 2.43
C ILE A 12 3.33 0.54 3.81
N ILE A 13 3.55 -0.41 4.71
CA ILE A 13 3.01 -0.36 6.08
C ILE A 13 3.56 0.85 6.83
N ASP A 14 4.86 1.10 6.74
CA ASP A 14 5.48 2.25 7.38
C ASP A 14 4.89 3.57 6.88
N GLU A 15 4.69 3.70 5.57
CA GLU A 15 4.08 4.90 4.98
C GLU A 15 2.62 5.07 5.40
N CYS A 16 1.88 3.95 5.56
CA CYS A 16 0.52 3.97 6.11
C CYS A 16 0.51 4.52 7.53
N ASN A 17 1.44 4.06 8.37
CA ASN A 17 1.54 4.50 9.75
C ASN A 17 1.95 5.96 9.87
N VAL A 18 2.81 6.45 8.98
CA VAL A 18 3.16 7.87 8.90
C VAL A 18 1.93 8.69 8.56
N GLN A 19 1.13 8.25 7.59
CA GLN A 19 -0.10 8.97 7.21
C GLN A 19 -1.09 8.99 8.37
N THR A 20 -1.25 7.88 9.09
CA THR A 20 -2.11 7.80 10.27
C THR A 20 -1.63 8.78 11.35
N SER A 21 -0.31 8.89 11.55
CA SER A 21 0.27 9.86 12.48
C SER A 21 -0.06 11.30 12.11
N LEU A 22 0.03 11.63 10.81
CA LEU A 22 -0.28 12.97 10.32
C LEU A 22 -1.77 13.29 10.50
N ASP A 23 -2.64 12.34 10.23
CA ASP A 23 -4.08 12.52 10.42
C ASP A 23 -4.42 12.78 11.88
N LEU A 24 -3.77 12.07 12.78
CA LEU A 24 -3.96 12.25 14.23
C LEU A 24 -3.38 13.56 14.72
N GLN A 25 -2.27 14.02 14.18
CA GLN A 25 -1.72 15.32 14.51
C GLN A 25 -2.71 16.43 14.16
N ALA A 26 -3.38 16.30 13.03
CA ALA A 26 -4.44 17.22 12.64
C ALA A 26 -5.61 17.20 13.65
N MET A 27 -5.98 16.01 14.15
CA MET A 27 -7.02 15.87 15.17
C MET A 27 -6.61 16.54 16.48
N ARG A 28 -5.36 16.36 16.92
CA ARG A 28 -4.83 17.00 18.12
C ARG A 28 -4.87 18.53 17.98
N THR A 29 -4.49 19.05 16.83
CA THR A 29 -4.50 20.49 16.54
C THR A 29 -5.92 21.06 16.64
N ARG A 30 -6.93 20.25 16.31
CA ARG A 30 -8.34 20.63 16.45
C ARG A 30 -8.89 20.40 17.85
N GLY A 31 -8.07 19.89 18.78
CA GLY A 31 -8.49 19.64 20.15
C GLY A 31 -9.38 18.41 20.32
N VAL A 32 -9.30 17.44 19.43
CA VAL A 32 -10.09 16.21 19.54
C VAL A 32 -9.56 15.37 20.71
N GLU A 33 -10.44 15.06 21.66
CA GLU A 33 -10.09 14.21 22.79
C GLU A 33 -9.86 12.77 22.35
N GLY A 34 -8.91 12.10 22.98
CA GLY A 34 -8.64 10.69 22.72
C GLY A 34 -7.82 10.42 21.47
N ALA A 35 -7.21 11.46 20.86
CA ALA A 35 -6.42 11.29 19.63
C ALA A 35 -5.29 10.25 19.79
N ASN A 36 -4.64 10.21 20.96
CA ASN A 36 -3.57 9.22 21.22
C ASN A 36 -4.11 7.79 21.27
N ALA A 37 -5.27 7.59 21.88
CA ALA A 37 -5.90 6.27 21.92
C ALA A 37 -6.35 5.82 20.54
N VAL A 38 -6.84 6.75 19.72
CA VAL A 38 -7.19 6.45 18.32
C VAL A 38 -5.94 6.00 17.55
N TYR A 39 -4.80 6.68 17.74
CA TYR A 39 -3.56 6.28 17.06
C TYR A 39 -3.17 4.85 17.44
N ASP A 40 -3.19 4.51 18.73
CA ASP A 40 -2.82 3.18 19.18
C ASP A 40 -3.71 2.10 18.58
N ASP A 41 -4.98 2.41 18.32
CA ASP A 41 -5.93 1.49 17.70
C ASP A 41 -5.80 1.43 16.18
N TRP A 42 -5.32 2.48 15.54
CA TRP A 42 -5.33 2.62 14.08
C TRP A 42 -3.98 2.40 13.43
N ILE A 43 -2.92 2.18 14.19
CA ILE A 43 -1.61 1.85 13.64
C ILE A 43 -1.59 0.38 13.19
N LEU A 44 -0.96 0.13 12.05
CA LEU A 44 -0.77 -1.22 11.54
C LEU A 44 0.44 -1.86 12.23
N THR A 45 0.22 -2.97 12.90
CA THR A 45 1.26 -3.72 13.63
C THR A 45 1.33 -5.16 13.16
N ASP A 46 2.32 -5.90 13.65
CA ASP A 46 2.50 -7.32 13.32
C ASP A 46 1.29 -8.17 13.74
N ASP A 47 0.51 -7.71 14.71
CA ASP A 47 -0.71 -8.42 15.16
C ASP A 47 -1.74 -8.56 14.03
N TYR A 48 -1.68 -7.69 13.02
CA TYR A 48 -2.57 -7.71 11.88
C TYR A 48 -1.93 -8.30 10.62
N GLY A 49 -0.77 -8.95 10.77
CA GLY A 49 0.03 -9.43 9.64
C GLY A 49 -0.74 -10.31 8.66
N GLU A 50 -1.54 -11.26 9.16
CA GLU A 50 -2.34 -12.12 8.30
C GLU A 50 -3.44 -11.35 7.57
N ALA A 51 -4.15 -10.47 8.27
CA ALA A 51 -5.19 -9.66 7.67
C ALA A 51 -4.62 -8.73 6.60
N ILE A 52 -3.46 -8.12 6.87
CA ILE A 52 -2.76 -7.27 5.91
C ILE A 52 -2.36 -8.08 4.68
N TYR A 53 -1.84 -9.29 4.88
CA TYR A 53 -1.44 -10.16 3.78
C TYR A 53 -2.63 -10.45 2.85
N TYR A 54 -3.77 -10.84 3.40
CA TYR A 54 -4.96 -11.13 2.59
C TYR A 54 -5.51 -9.88 1.91
N ALA A 55 -5.49 -8.74 2.60
CA ALA A 55 -5.91 -7.47 2.01
C ALA A 55 -5.01 -7.10 0.82
N MET A 56 -3.70 -7.29 0.97
CA MET A 56 -2.75 -7.01 -0.12
C MET A 56 -2.95 -7.95 -1.30
N GLN A 57 -3.33 -9.22 -1.07
CA GLN A 57 -3.66 -10.15 -2.16
C GLN A 57 -4.82 -9.60 -2.99
N ASP A 58 -5.89 -9.13 -2.34
CA ASP A 58 -7.05 -8.57 -3.03
C ASP A 58 -6.69 -7.27 -3.76
N ILE A 59 -5.91 -6.40 -3.13
CA ILE A 59 -5.45 -5.15 -3.74
C ILE A 59 -4.61 -5.44 -4.99
N CYS A 60 -3.71 -6.42 -4.92
CA CYS A 60 -2.88 -6.81 -6.06
C CYS A 60 -3.73 -7.40 -7.19
N SER A 61 -4.77 -8.17 -6.88
CA SER A 61 -5.68 -8.69 -7.89
C SER A 61 -6.42 -7.57 -8.62
N ASP A 62 -6.87 -6.56 -7.90
CA ASP A 62 -7.52 -5.39 -8.49
C ASP A 62 -6.55 -4.60 -9.37
N MET A 63 -5.33 -4.40 -8.90
CA MET A 63 -4.27 -3.75 -9.66
C MET A 63 -3.96 -4.51 -10.95
N ALA A 64 -3.83 -5.84 -10.86
CA ALA A 64 -3.53 -6.69 -12.00
C ALA A 64 -4.62 -6.59 -13.06
N PHE A 65 -5.87 -6.56 -12.66
CA PHE A 65 -6.99 -6.40 -13.58
C PHE A 65 -6.94 -5.02 -14.25
N ALA A 66 -6.70 -3.96 -13.48
CA ALA A 66 -6.63 -2.60 -14.00
C ALA A 66 -5.47 -2.41 -14.99
N MET A 67 -4.35 -3.12 -14.78
CA MET A 67 -3.13 -3.01 -15.59
C MET A 67 -2.98 -4.16 -16.59
N ARG A 68 -4.02 -4.90 -16.87
CA ARG A 68 -3.93 -6.16 -17.66
C ARG A 68 -3.32 -5.99 -19.04
N THR A 69 -3.37 -4.80 -19.61
CA THR A 69 -2.77 -4.55 -20.93
C THR A 69 -1.26 -4.36 -20.87
N LEU A 70 -0.72 -4.00 -19.70
CA LEU A 70 0.71 -3.74 -19.48
C LEU A 70 1.38 -4.86 -18.72
N LEU A 71 0.64 -5.54 -17.86
CA LEU A 71 1.17 -6.50 -16.91
C LEU A 71 1.46 -7.84 -17.60
N LYS A 72 2.67 -8.37 -17.40
CA LYS A 72 3.01 -9.74 -17.82
C LYS A 72 2.69 -10.74 -16.72
N THR A 73 3.29 -10.55 -15.55
CA THR A 73 3.04 -11.40 -14.38
C THR A 73 3.19 -10.56 -13.13
N TYR A 74 2.68 -11.07 -12.02
CA TYR A 74 2.94 -10.48 -10.71
C TYR A 74 2.98 -11.56 -9.65
N SER A 75 3.65 -11.24 -8.55
CA SER A 75 3.73 -12.10 -7.37
C SER A 75 3.57 -11.23 -6.14
N ALA A 76 2.58 -11.54 -5.31
CA ALA A 76 2.31 -10.80 -4.09
C ALA A 76 2.70 -11.65 -2.89
N GLY A 77 3.91 -11.43 -2.37
CA GLY A 77 4.42 -12.11 -1.18
C GLY A 77 4.14 -11.34 0.09
N ARG A 78 4.62 -11.87 1.20
CA ARG A 78 4.45 -11.23 2.51
C ARG A 78 5.33 -9.99 2.67
N ASP A 79 6.52 -10.00 2.05
CA ASP A 79 7.50 -8.93 2.21
C ASP A 79 7.69 -8.09 0.96
N VAL A 80 7.45 -8.68 -0.21
CA VAL A 80 7.72 -8.01 -1.49
C VAL A 80 6.60 -8.34 -2.48
N ILE A 81 6.17 -7.31 -3.21
CA ILE A 81 5.30 -7.45 -4.37
C ILE A 81 6.17 -7.23 -5.60
N SER A 82 6.26 -8.23 -6.46
CA SER A 82 7.06 -8.17 -7.67
C SER A 82 6.15 -8.12 -8.89
N ILE A 83 6.37 -7.16 -9.78
CA ILE A 83 5.52 -6.90 -10.94
C ILE A 83 6.40 -6.84 -12.18
N ASP A 84 6.06 -7.65 -13.19
CA ASP A 84 6.74 -7.64 -14.48
C ASP A 84 5.84 -6.94 -15.51
N ILE A 85 6.35 -5.88 -16.12
CA ILE A 85 5.64 -5.04 -17.05
C ILE A 85 6.30 -5.11 -18.44
N ASP A 86 5.47 -5.12 -19.49
CA ASP A 86 5.96 -5.10 -20.87
C ASP A 86 6.53 -3.71 -21.19
N ASP A 87 7.78 -3.66 -21.65
CA ASP A 87 8.48 -2.44 -21.97
C ASP A 87 7.98 -1.76 -23.26
N ALA A 88 7.05 -2.37 -23.97
CA ALA A 88 6.46 -1.75 -25.16
C ALA A 88 5.75 -0.43 -24.82
N HIS A 89 5.37 -0.23 -23.57
CA HIS A 89 4.63 0.96 -23.12
C HIS A 89 5.39 1.76 -22.08
N VAL A 90 6.56 1.33 -21.65
CA VAL A 90 7.33 1.93 -20.56
C VAL A 90 8.81 1.89 -20.90
N GLU A 91 9.51 3.00 -20.72
CA GLU A 91 10.96 3.04 -20.89
C GLU A 91 11.66 2.47 -19.66
N ALA A 92 12.83 1.87 -19.87
CA ALA A 92 13.57 1.19 -18.81
C ALA A 92 13.93 2.11 -17.64
N ASN A 93 14.15 3.41 -17.90
CA ASN A 93 14.49 4.39 -16.88
C ASN A 93 13.27 4.86 -16.06
N GLU A 94 12.07 4.43 -16.40
CA GLU A 94 10.85 4.78 -15.67
C GLU A 94 10.53 3.81 -14.54
N GLY A 95 11.33 2.75 -14.36
CA GLY A 95 11.07 1.74 -13.33
C GLY A 95 10.96 2.30 -11.92
N ALA A 96 11.83 3.26 -11.56
CA ALA A 96 11.81 3.89 -10.24
C ALA A 96 10.55 4.75 -10.04
N VAL A 97 10.10 5.43 -11.09
CA VAL A 97 8.88 6.23 -11.07
C VAL A 97 7.66 5.31 -10.89
N LEU A 98 7.63 4.21 -11.62
CA LEU A 98 6.56 3.21 -11.50
C LEU A 98 6.51 2.61 -10.11
N GLU A 99 7.66 2.28 -9.52
CA GLU A 99 7.72 1.76 -8.15
C GLU A 99 7.06 2.74 -7.18
N GLY A 100 7.41 4.02 -7.26
CA GLY A 100 6.83 5.05 -6.41
C GLY A 100 5.32 5.20 -6.58
N LEU A 101 4.84 5.16 -7.83
CA LEU A 101 3.41 5.27 -8.12
C LEU A 101 2.64 4.04 -7.61
N LEU A 102 3.18 2.85 -7.81
CA LEU A 102 2.56 1.61 -7.34
C LEU A 102 2.54 1.56 -5.81
N ARG A 103 3.65 1.95 -5.17
CA ARG A 103 3.70 2.00 -3.70
C ARG A 103 2.66 2.97 -3.16
N LYS A 104 2.49 4.12 -3.79
CA LYS A 104 1.45 5.09 -3.42
C LYS A 104 0.05 4.50 -3.58
N TYR A 105 -0.20 3.80 -4.67
CA TYR A 105 -1.47 3.10 -4.90
C TYR A 105 -1.74 2.09 -3.81
N PHE A 106 -0.76 1.25 -3.49
CA PHE A 106 -0.89 0.24 -2.44
C PHE A 106 -1.12 0.87 -1.07
N LYS A 107 -0.40 1.95 -0.77
CA LYS A 107 -0.58 2.69 0.49
C LYS A 107 -2.02 3.18 0.64
N HIS A 108 -2.54 3.88 -0.36
CA HIS A 108 -3.89 4.42 -0.29
C HIS A 108 -4.95 3.32 -0.25
N SER A 109 -4.75 2.24 -1.00
CA SER A 109 -5.67 1.11 -1.00
C SER A 109 -5.69 0.38 0.35
N LEU A 110 -4.52 0.20 0.94
CA LEU A 110 -4.41 -0.45 2.25
C LEU A 110 -5.03 0.42 3.36
N LEU A 111 -4.80 1.73 3.32
CA LEU A 111 -5.42 2.66 4.27
C LEU A 111 -6.94 2.67 4.13
N ALA A 112 -7.46 2.67 2.91
CA ALA A 112 -8.90 2.64 2.67
C ALA A 112 -9.50 1.36 3.25
N TRP A 113 -8.86 0.22 3.02
CA TRP A 113 -9.28 -1.05 3.60
C TRP A 113 -9.24 -1.00 5.12
N TRP A 114 -8.14 -0.52 5.69
CA TRP A 114 -7.93 -0.50 7.14
C TRP A 114 -8.95 0.41 7.84
N TYR A 115 -9.10 1.64 7.34
CA TYR A 115 -10.03 2.61 7.91
C TYR A 115 -11.48 2.12 7.76
N GLY A 116 -11.82 1.49 6.63
CA GLY A 116 -13.15 0.93 6.42
C GLY A 116 -13.50 -0.18 7.39
N ASN A 117 -12.50 -0.97 7.81
CA ASN A 117 -12.70 -2.06 8.77
C ASN A 117 -12.69 -1.60 10.22
N ARG A 118 -12.15 -0.40 10.50
CA ARG A 118 -12.09 0.16 11.85
C ARG A 118 -13.23 1.12 12.13
N ASP A 119 -13.84 1.66 11.09
CA ASP A 119 -14.87 2.71 11.17
C ASP A 119 -16.25 2.07 11.29
N GLU A 120 -16.50 1.40 12.39
CA GLU A 120 -17.79 0.79 12.68
C GLU A 120 -18.60 1.60 13.67
#